data_23a2427f0d53f517a4af17f047753e2a
#
_entry.id   23a2427f0d53f517a4af17f047753e2a
#
_cell.length_a   1.000
_cell.length_b   1.000
_cell.length_c   1.000
_cell.angle_alpha   90.00
_cell.angle_beta   90.00
_cell.angle_gamma   90.00
#
_symmetry.space_group_name_H-M   'P 1'
#
loop_
_entity.id
_entity.type
_entity.pdbx_description
1 polymer ?
#
loop_
_entity_poly.entity_id
_entity_poly.type
_entity_poly.pdbx_seq_one_letter_code
_entity_poly.pdbx_strand_id
1 'polypeptide(L)'
;MAPASCFRGLCRAASAAFLLTALLAPAAHGADKKPAPLPPAPKTPLLTQEQLRDCLAQKDKVAKETEAAVKSRAEVDAQKAEIDSSGKALADEGTTLERTSQDAVTAYNAKVVERNTKVDAYRAKADAYNVEADRVLATKDAYEKACANRRYDDRDLNDIQKKK
;
A
#
# COMPACT_ATOMS: atom_id res chain seq x y z
N MET A 1 -30.66 0.09 -28.13
CA MET A 1 -30.07 1.31 -28.70
C MET A 1 -28.74 1.54 -28.08
N ALA A 2 -27.68 1.27 -28.84
CA ALA A 2 -26.30 1.57 -28.48
C ALA A 2 -26.00 3.06 -28.68
N PRO A 3 -24.90 3.59 -28.15
CA PRO A 3 -23.72 3.56 -29.00
C PRO A 3 -22.41 3.15 -28.32
N ALA A 4 -21.62 2.47 -29.12
CA ALA A 4 -20.21 2.21 -28.93
C ALA A 4 -19.40 3.52 -29.06
N SER A 5 -18.37 3.67 -28.24
CA SER A 5 -17.31 4.64 -28.47
C SER A 5 -15.96 3.94 -28.45
N CYS A 6 -15.47 3.71 -29.67
CA CYS A 6 -14.08 3.38 -29.97
C CYS A 6 -13.16 4.54 -29.58
N PHE A 7 -12.15 4.29 -28.75
CA PHE A 7 -10.98 5.16 -28.68
C PHE A 7 -9.75 4.39 -29.23
N ARG A 8 -9.51 4.60 -30.52
CA ARG A 8 -8.20 4.31 -31.16
C ARG A 8 -7.27 5.48 -30.83
N GLY A 9 -6.22 5.23 -30.09
CA GLY A 9 -5.13 6.18 -29.81
C GLY A 9 -3.79 5.57 -30.23
N LEU A 10 -3.26 6.05 -31.36
CA LEU A 10 -1.98 5.74 -31.99
C LEU A 10 -0.81 5.76 -31.03
N CYS A 11 -0.07 4.64 -30.96
CA CYS A 11 1.35 4.64 -30.55
C CYS A 11 2.19 5.22 -31.69
N ARG A 12 2.78 6.38 -31.47
CA ARG A 12 3.87 6.93 -32.29
C ARG A 12 5.18 6.70 -31.55
N ALA A 13 5.96 5.74 -32.06
CA ALA A 13 7.38 5.61 -31.75
C ALA A 13 8.13 6.80 -32.38
N ALA A 14 8.80 7.59 -31.59
CA ALA A 14 9.77 8.58 -32.04
C ALA A 14 11.15 8.15 -31.57
N SER A 15 11.91 7.55 -32.50
CA SER A 15 13.35 7.32 -32.37
C SER A 15 14.06 8.65 -32.54
N ALA A 16 14.70 9.17 -31.50
CA ALA A 16 15.63 10.28 -31.58
C ALA A 16 17.06 9.73 -31.42
N ALA A 17 17.78 9.70 -32.53
CA ALA A 17 19.22 9.46 -32.55
C ALA A 17 19.94 10.70 -32.00
N PHE A 18 20.65 10.55 -30.88
CA PHE A 18 21.53 11.59 -30.35
C PHE A 18 22.97 11.34 -30.82
N LEU A 19 23.44 12.23 -31.69
CA LEU A 19 24.84 12.34 -32.15
C LEU A 19 25.70 12.77 -30.93
N LEU A 20 26.71 11.94 -30.61
CA LEU A 20 27.82 12.30 -29.71
C LEU A 20 28.74 13.31 -30.43
N THR A 21 28.73 14.56 -29.97
CA THR A 21 29.82 15.51 -30.23
C THR A 21 30.68 15.60 -28.96
N ALA A 22 31.86 15.00 -29.04
CA ALA A 22 32.90 15.13 -28.03
C ALA A 22 33.52 16.54 -28.12
N LEU A 23 33.25 17.38 -27.13
CA LEU A 23 33.95 18.66 -26.90
C LEU A 23 35.01 18.40 -25.81
N LEU A 24 36.27 18.35 -26.20
CA LEU A 24 37.42 18.45 -25.29
C LEU A 24 37.40 19.88 -24.66
N ALA A 25 37.07 19.98 -23.38
CA ALA A 25 37.30 21.19 -22.62
C ALA A 25 38.60 21.08 -21.81
N PRO A 26 39.45 22.13 -21.79
CA PRO A 26 40.70 22.11 -21.01
C PRO A 26 40.46 22.05 -19.52
N ALA A 27 41.25 21.23 -18.83
CA ALA A 27 41.27 21.12 -17.38
C ALA A 27 41.75 22.45 -16.76
N ALA A 28 40.82 23.27 -16.27
CA ALA A 28 41.12 24.34 -15.36
C ALA A 28 41.34 23.76 -13.96
N HIS A 29 42.60 23.79 -13.50
CA HIS A 29 42.97 23.47 -12.12
C HIS A 29 42.32 24.52 -11.20
N GLY A 30 41.13 24.24 -10.72
CA GLY A 30 40.44 25.04 -9.69
C GLY A 30 40.99 24.69 -8.33
N ALA A 31 41.60 25.71 -7.70
CA ALA A 31 42.15 25.72 -6.36
C ALA A 31 41.22 25.01 -5.35
N ASP A 32 41.84 24.17 -4.49
CA ASP A 32 41.26 23.57 -3.30
C ASP A 32 40.53 24.61 -2.42
N LYS A 33 39.26 24.85 -2.71
CA LYS A 33 38.37 25.50 -1.75
C LYS A 33 37.99 24.46 -0.71
N LYS A 34 38.70 24.47 0.45
CA LYS A 34 38.27 23.78 1.67
C LYS A 34 36.76 23.93 1.82
N PRO A 35 36.00 22.83 1.91
CA PRO A 35 34.55 22.91 2.07
C PRO A 35 34.21 23.80 3.25
N ALA A 36 33.33 24.78 3.04
CA ALA A 36 32.84 25.62 4.12
C ALA A 36 32.21 24.69 5.19
N PRO A 37 32.46 24.97 6.50
CA PRO A 37 31.82 24.18 7.56
C PRO A 37 30.31 24.21 7.35
N LEU A 38 29.69 23.04 7.31
CA LEU A 38 28.23 22.90 7.26
C LEU A 38 27.64 23.67 8.45
N PRO A 39 26.58 24.47 8.25
CA PRO A 39 25.91 25.13 9.36
C PRO A 39 25.50 24.07 10.38
N PRO A 40 25.67 24.36 11.70
CA PRO A 40 25.31 23.40 12.74
C PRO A 40 23.84 23.00 12.56
N ALA A 41 23.60 21.69 12.47
CA ALA A 41 22.24 21.17 12.38
C ALA A 41 21.40 21.73 13.54
N PRO A 42 20.15 22.16 13.30
CA PRO A 42 19.29 22.68 14.35
C PRO A 42 19.19 21.65 15.46
N LYS A 43 19.61 22.07 16.67
CA LYS A 43 19.58 21.21 17.87
C LYS A 43 18.12 21.07 18.29
N THR A 44 17.40 20.09 17.70
CA THR A 44 16.09 19.72 18.22
C THR A 44 16.24 19.28 19.67
N PRO A 45 15.42 19.81 20.59
CA PRO A 45 15.49 19.41 21.99
C PRO A 45 15.32 17.90 22.14
N LEU A 46 16.03 17.33 23.12
CA LEU A 46 15.88 15.92 23.48
C LEU A 46 14.45 15.66 23.94
N LEU A 47 13.94 14.45 23.64
CA LEU A 47 12.69 13.98 24.22
C LEU A 47 12.87 13.82 25.73
N THR A 48 11.87 14.22 26.51
CA THR A 48 11.81 13.84 27.92
C THR A 48 11.52 12.33 28.05
N GLN A 49 11.76 11.76 29.22
CA GLN A 49 11.49 10.34 29.47
C GLN A 49 10.00 9.99 29.22
N GLU A 50 9.08 10.88 29.57
CA GLU A 50 7.64 10.71 29.29
C GLU A 50 7.35 10.71 27.79
N GLN A 51 7.85 11.71 27.06
CA GLN A 51 7.73 11.78 25.60
C GLN A 51 8.33 10.56 24.91
N LEU A 52 9.46 10.04 25.42
CA LEU A 52 10.06 8.84 24.89
C LEU A 52 9.18 7.60 25.11
N ARG A 53 8.54 7.46 26.29
CA ARG A 53 7.55 6.39 26.55
C ARG A 53 6.38 6.45 25.58
N ASP A 54 5.85 7.64 25.36
CA ASP A 54 4.74 7.85 24.42
C ASP A 54 5.16 7.49 22.98
N CYS A 55 6.35 7.87 22.58
CA CYS A 55 6.89 7.52 21.26
C CYS A 55 7.08 6.02 21.09
N LEU A 56 7.57 5.31 22.12
CA LEU A 56 7.69 3.85 22.07
C LEU A 56 6.32 3.18 22.01
N ALA A 57 5.34 3.66 22.78
CA ALA A 57 3.97 3.16 22.75
C ALA A 57 3.31 3.39 21.37
N GLN A 58 3.52 4.57 20.76
CA GLN A 58 3.04 4.86 19.41
C GLN A 58 3.71 3.97 18.36
N LYS A 59 5.01 3.72 18.47
CA LYS A 59 5.73 2.77 17.60
C LYS A 59 5.15 1.37 17.68
N ASP A 60 4.91 0.87 18.90
CA ASP A 60 4.30 -0.45 19.13
C ASP A 60 2.87 -0.51 18.55
N LYS A 61 2.11 0.59 18.68
CA LYS A 61 0.77 0.71 18.09
C LYS A 61 0.80 0.66 16.57
N VAL A 62 1.68 1.44 15.91
CA VAL A 62 1.87 1.39 14.45
C VAL A 62 2.22 -0.01 13.99
N ALA A 63 3.12 -0.71 14.69
CA ALA A 63 3.52 -2.07 14.33
C ALA A 63 2.33 -3.04 14.38
N LYS A 64 1.54 -3.02 15.48
CA LYS A 64 0.36 -3.88 15.66
C LYS A 64 -0.73 -3.59 14.63
N GLU A 65 -1.04 -2.32 14.40
CA GLU A 65 -2.05 -1.93 13.41
C GLU A 65 -1.62 -2.29 11.99
N THR A 66 -0.33 -2.14 11.66
CA THR A 66 0.21 -2.57 10.36
C THR A 66 0.09 -4.08 10.18
N GLU A 67 0.43 -4.87 11.21
CA GLU A 67 0.29 -6.33 11.15
C GLU A 67 -1.17 -6.76 10.96
N ALA A 68 -2.10 -6.11 11.66
CA ALA A 68 -3.53 -6.37 11.49
C ALA A 68 -3.99 -6.05 10.06
N ALA A 69 -3.63 -4.89 9.53
CA ALA A 69 -3.98 -4.49 8.17
C ALA A 69 -3.39 -5.44 7.10
N VAL A 70 -2.16 -5.96 7.31
CA VAL A 70 -1.58 -6.97 6.41
C VAL A 70 -2.39 -8.27 6.41
N LYS A 71 -2.88 -8.72 7.57
CA LYS A 71 -3.76 -9.91 7.67
C LYS A 71 -5.10 -9.65 7.00
N SER A 72 -5.75 -8.53 7.29
CA SER A 72 -7.01 -8.13 6.64
C SER A 72 -6.87 -8.07 5.12
N ARG A 73 -5.76 -7.53 4.63
CA ARG A 73 -5.46 -7.48 3.19
C ARG A 73 -5.38 -8.86 2.58
N ALA A 74 -4.64 -9.78 3.22
CA ALA A 74 -4.49 -11.14 2.72
C ALA A 74 -5.84 -11.88 2.65
N GLU A 75 -6.75 -11.65 3.62
CA GLU A 75 -8.10 -12.20 3.59
C GLU A 75 -8.96 -11.63 2.45
N VAL A 76 -8.87 -10.32 2.20
CA VAL A 76 -9.56 -9.66 1.08
C VAL A 76 -9.07 -10.22 -0.26
N ASP A 77 -7.75 -10.36 -0.42
CA ASP A 77 -7.15 -10.89 -1.65
C ASP A 77 -7.53 -12.38 -1.88
N ALA A 78 -7.59 -13.18 -0.81
CA ALA A 78 -8.04 -14.58 -0.89
C ALA A 78 -9.52 -14.69 -1.30
N GLN A 79 -10.41 -13.88 -0.73
CA GLN A 79 -11.83 -13.86 -1.12
C GLN A 79 -12.01 -13.39 -2.56
N LYS A 80 -11.23 -12.39 -3.00
CA LYS A 80 -11.24 -11.96 -4.39
C LYS A 80 -10.86 -13.10 -5.33
N ALA A 81 -9.81 -13.84 -5.03
CA ALA A 81 -9.38 -14.98 -5.84
C ALA A 81 -10.45 -16.08 -5.93
N GLU A 82 -11.16 -16.37 -4.81
CA GLU A 82 -12.29 -17.32 -4.79
C GLU A 82 -13.44 -16.85 -5.68
N ILE A 83 -13.81 -15.56 -5.60
CA ILE A 83 -14.88 -14.97 -6.43
C ILE A 83 -14.50 -15.00 -7.90
N ASP A 84 -13.27 -14.68 -8.25
CA ASP A 84 -12.78 -14.71 -9.64
C ASP A 84 -12.78 -16.15 -10.18
N SER A 85 -12.37 -17.12 -9.38
CA SER A 85 -12.39 -18.56 -9.73
C SER A 85 -13.82 -19.06 -9.92
N SER A 86 -14.70 -18.79 -8.96
CA SER A 86 -16.11 -19.20 -9.05
C SER A 86 -16.83 -18.53 -10.22
N GLY A 87 -16.47 -17.30 -10.56
CA GLY A 87 -16.99 -16.59 -11.72
C GLY A 87 -16.63 -17.26 -13.05
N LYS A 88 -15.37 -17.73 -13.18
CA LYS A 88 -14.91 -18.50 -14.35
C LYS A 88 -15.66 -19.84 -14.44
N ALA A 89 -15.73 -20.58 -13.32
CA ALA A 89 -16.44 -21.86 -13.29
C ALA A 89 -17.92 -21.72 -13.69
N LEU A 90 -18.60 -20.67 -13.21
CA LEU A 90 -19.98 -20.39 -13.60
C LEU A 90 -20.11 -20.01 -15.09
N ALA A 91 -19.14 -19.25 -15.63
CA ALA A 91 -19.13 -18.91 -17.04
C ALA A 91 -19.00 -20.16 -17.91
N ASP A 92 -18.07 -21.06 -17.56
CA ASP A 92 -17.86 -22.32 -18.29
C ASP A 92 -19.09 -23.23 -18.18
N GLU A 93 -19.67 -23.41 -16.98
CA GLU A 93 -20.90 -24.18 -16.77
C GLU A 93 -22.08 -23.61 -17.56
N GLY A 94 -22.20 -22.27 -17.61
CA GLY A 94 -23.24 -21.58 -18.37
C GLY A 94 -23.18 -21.82 -19.89
N THR A 95 -22.01 -22.15 -20.45
CA THR A 95 -21.86 -22.50 -21.87
C THR A 95 -22.37 -23.89 -22.19
N THR A 96 -22.33 -24.82 -21.22
CA THR A 96 -22.74 -26.24 -21.38
C THR A 96 -24.06 -26.54 -20.69
N LEU A 97 -24.70 -25.53 -20.09
CA LEU A 97 -25.94 -25.69 -19.34
C LEU A 97 -27.09 -26.21 -20.23
N GLU A 98 -27.68 -27.33 -19.83
CA GLU A 98 -28.90 -27.87 -20.46
C GLU A 98 -30.12 -27.01 -20.05
N ARG A 99 -30.44 -26.03 -20.88
CA ARG A 99 -31.48 -25.02 -20.59
C ARG A 99 -32.91 -25.58 -20.61
N THR A 100 -33.09 -26.77 -21.15
CA THR A 100 -34.40 -27.48 -21.15
C THR A 100 -34.64 -28.27 -19.87
N SER A 101 -33.58 -28.55 -19.09
CA SER A 101 -33.65 -29.20 -17.79
C SER A 101 -33.93 -28.18 -16.69
N GLN A 102 -35.11 -28.22 -16.10
CA GLN A 102 -35.51 -27.34 -14.99
C GLN A 102 -34.56 -27.50 -13.77
N ASP A 103 -34.15 -28.75 -13.48
CA ASP A 103 -33.27 -29.06 -12.36
C ASP A 103 -31.87 -28.47 -12.60
N ALA A 104 -31.32 -28.59 -13.80
CA ALA A 104 -30.02 -28.03 -14.16
C ALA A 104 -30.02 -26.50 -14.04
N VAL A 105 -31.06 -25.84 -14.54
CA VAL A 105 -31.23 -24.38 -14.45
C VAL A 105 -31.37 -23.94 -12.99
N THR A 106 -32.10 -24.67 -12.17
CA THR A 106 -32.28 -24.36 -10.75
C THR A 106 -30.95 -24.50 -9.98
N ALA A 107 -30.19 -25.57 -10.21
CA ALA A 107 -28.89 -25.78 -9.61
C ALA A 107 -27.89 -24.68 -10.01
N TYR A 108 -27.86 -24.29 -11.28
CA TYR A 108 -27.00 -23.21 -11.76
C TYR A 108 -27.36 -21.87 -11.08
N ASN A 109 -28.65 -21.53 -11.03
CA ASN A 109 -29.11 -20.30 -10.39
C ASN A 109 -28.76 -20.27 -8.88
N ALA A 110 -28.83 -21.39 -8.18
CA ALA A 110 -28.42 -21.49 -6.77
C ALA A 110 -26.93 -21.11 -6.60
N LYS A 111 -26.05 -21.60 -7.48
CA LYS A 111 -24.61 -21.24 -7.47
C LYS A 111 -24.39 -19.75 -7.78
N VAL A 112 -25.17 -19.17 -8.68
CA VAL A 112 -25.11 -17.74 -8.97
C VAL A 112 -25.48 -16.92 -7.73
N VAL A 113 -26.54 -17.29 -7.02
CA VAL A 113 -26.97 -16.64 -5.77
C VAL A 113 -25.87 -16.75 -4.70
N GLU A 114 -25.32 -17.94 -4.50
CA GLU A 114 -24.22 -18.18 -3.56
C GLU A 114 -23.03 -17.26 -3.87
N ARG A 115 -22.61 -17.20 -5.15
CA ARG A 115 -21.52 -16.32 -5.58
C ARG A 115 -21.84 -14.84 -5.30
N ASN A 116 -23.05 -14.39 -5.58
CA ASN A 116 -23.45 -13.00 -5.31
C ASN A 116 -23.37 -12.68 -3.81
N THR A 117 -23.77 -13.58 -2.93
CA THR A 117 -23.61 -13.43 -1.48
C THR A 117 -22.11 -13.30 -1.08
N LYS A 118 -21.23 -14.09 -1.70
CA LYS A 118 -19.78 -13.97 -1.48
C LYS A 118 -19.24 -12.62 -1.98
N VAL A 119 -19.73 -12.12 -3.12
CA VAL A 119 -19.36 -10.79 -3.63
C VAL A 119 -19.75 -9.67 -2.66
N ASP A 120 -20.95 -9.74 -2.08
CA ASP A 120 -21.40 -8.73 -1.13
C ASP A 120 -20.57 -8.79 0.18
N ALA A 121 -20.28 -9.99 0.68
CA ALA A 121 -19.37 -10.18 1.83
C ALA A 121 -17.95 -9.64 1.55
N TYR A 122 -17.42 -9.89 0.35
CA TYR A 122 -16.13 -9.35 -0.07
C TYR A 122 -16.13 -7.81 -0.08
N ARG A 123 -17.18 -7.18 -0.63
CA ARG A 123 -17.29 -5.71 -0.66
C ARG A 123 -17.25 -5.13 0.74
N ALA A 124 -18.07 -5.68 1.65
CA ALA A 124 -18.09 -5.23 3.04
C ALA A 124 -16.70 -5.37 3.72
N LYS A 125 -15.99 -6.47 3.44
CA LYS A 125 -14.63 -6.70 3.97
C LYS A 125 -13.61 -5.76 3.36
N ALA A 126 -13.68 -5.49 2.06
CA ALA A 126 -12.80 -4.56 1.37
C ALA A 126 -12.98 -3.13 1.89
N ASP A 127 -14.22 -2.70 2.13
CA ASP A 127 -14.52 -1.39 2.72
C ASP A 127 -13.98 -1.28 4.14
N ALA A 128 -14.14 -2.31 4.97
CA ALA A 128 -13.57 -2.36 6.32
C ALA A 128 -12.05 -2.30 6.30
N TYR A 129 -11.40 -3.02 5.38
CA TYR A 129 -9.95 -2.94 5.18
C TYR A 129 -9.49 -1.54 4.79
N ASN A 130 -10.20 -0.85 3.90
CA ASN A 130 -9.85 0.52 3.49
C ASN A 130 -9.87 1.47 4.70
N VAL A 131 -10.90 1.39 5.55
CA VAL A 131 -10.98 2.18 6.79
C VAL A 131 -9.80 1.84 7.74
N GLU A 132 -9.45 0.57 7.87
CA GLU A 132 -8.31 0.12 8.68
C GLU A 132 -6.98 0.67 8.11
N ALA A 133 -6.78 0.61 6.80
CA ALA A 133 -5.59 1.13 6.13
C ALA A 133 -5.43 2.64 6.33
N ASP A 134 -6.51 3.41 6.21
CA ASP A 134 -6.51 4.86 6.45
C ASP A 134 -6.14 5.18 7.91
N ARG A 135 -6.63 4.38 8.87
CA ARG A 135 -6.27 4.52 10.29
C ARG A 135 -4.79 4.24 10.52
N VAL A 136 -4.23 3.20 9.90
CA VAL A 136 -2.79 2.88 9.99
C VAL A 136 -1.96 4.05 9.45
N LEU A 137 -2.34 4.62 8.30
CA LEU A 137 -1.65 5.78 7.74
C LEU A 137 -1.70 6.98 8.70
N ALA A 138 -2.86 7.30 9.26
CA ALA A 138 -3.00 8.40 10.23
C ALA A 138 -2.16 8.18 11.50
N THR A 139 -2.13 6.94 12.03
CA THR A 139 -1.31 6.60 13.22
C THR A 139 0.18 6.72 12.90
N LYS A 140 0.60 6.27 11.71
CA LYS A 140 1.98 6.38 11.24
C LYS A 140 2.40 7.83 11.06
N ASP A 141 1.58 8.65 10.43
CA ASP A 141 1.83 10.09 10.27
C ASP A 141 1.97 10.81 11.61
N ALA A 142 1.12 10.47 12.59
CA ALA A 142 1.20 11.03 13.93
C ALA A 142 2.53 10.65 14.61
N TYR A 143 2.93 9.38 14.52
CA TYR A 143 4.23 8.90 15.02
C TYR A 143 5.40 9.61 14.32
N GLU A 144 5.37 9.73 13.00
CA GLU A 144 6.44 10.37 12.24
C GLU A 144 6.62 11.85 12.64
N LYS A 145 5.53 12.57 12.80
CA LYS A 145 5.55 13.98 13.22
C LYS A 145 6.05 14.19 14.65
N ALA A 146 5.66 13.33 15.57
CA ALA A 146 5.95 13.51 16.99
C ALA A 146 7.31 12.90 17.41
N CYS A 147 7.70 11.79 16.80
CA CYS A 147 8.70 10.88 17.33
C CYS A 147 9.85 10.58 16.35
N ALA A 148 9.61 10.55 15.03
CA ALA A 148 10.64 10.16 14.09
C ALA A 148 11.79 11.18 14.08
N ASN A 149 13.03 10.65 14.07
CA ASN A 149 14.25 11.47 14.05
C ASN A 149 14.45 12.39 15.27
N ARG A 150 13.69 12.18 16.35
CA ARG A 150 13.89 12.91 17.61
C ARG A 150 15.01 12.26 18.41
N ARG A 151 15.83 13.12 19.02
CA ARG A 151 16.93 12.69 19.89
C ARG A 151 16.37 12.39 21.28
N TYR A 152 16.97 11.40 21.97
CA TYR A 152 16.64 11.03 23.36
C TYR A 152 17.92 10.64 24.11
N ASP A 153 17.84 10.50 25.44
CA ASP A 153 18.93 10.01 26.28
C ASP A 153 18.84 8.47 26.37
N ASP A 154 19.93 7.77 26.12
CA ASP A 154 20.00 6.30 26.18
C ASP A 154 19.70 5.76 27.58
N ARG A 155 19.97 6.54 28.63
CA ARG A 155 19.62 6.19 30.01
C ARG A 155 18.12 6.10 30.19
N ASP A 156 17.38 7.08 29.65
CA ASP A 156 15.91 7.07 29.70
C ASP A 156 15.34 5.86 28.97
N LEU A 157 15.89 5.51 27.81
CA LEU A 157 15.48 4.30 27.09
C LEU A 157 15.71 3.03 27.91
N ASN A 158 16.91 2.88 28.49
CA ASN A 158 17.26 1.73 29.33
C ASN A 158 16.34 1.61 30.55
N ASP A 159 16.01 2.73 31.21
CA ASP A 159 15.13 2.75 32.37
C ASP A 159 13.68 2.39 32.04
N ILE A 160 13.21 2.77 30.83
CA ILE A 160 11.90 2.38 30.34
C ILE A 160 11.85 0.88 30.05
N GLN A 161 12.90 0.34 29.41
CA GLN A 161 12.95 -1.08 29.03
C GLN A 161 13.06 -2.02 30.24
N LYS A 162 13.76 -1.62 31.30
CA LYS A 162 13.86 -2.41 32.55
C LYS A 162 12.55 -2.52 33.33
N LYS A 163 11.60 -1.61 33.07
CA LYS A 163 10.31 -1.56 33.78
C LYS A 163 9.17 -2.25 33.03
N LYS A 164 9.43 -2.81 31.83
CA LYS A 164 8.50 -3.65 31.06
C LYS A 164 8.64 -5.12 31.47
#